data_1259bef45b7c89b4636ba40836cd764d
#
_entry.id   1259bef45b7c89b4636ba40836cd764d
#
_cell.length_a   1.000
_cell.length_b   1.000
_cell.length_c   1.000
_cell.angle_alpha   90.00
_cell.angle_beta   90.00
_cell.angle_gamma   90.00
#
_symmetry.space_group_name_H-M   'P 1'
#
loop_
_entity.id
_entity.type
_entity.pdbx_description
1 polymer ?
#
loop_
_entity_poly.entity_id
_entity_poly.type
_entity_poly.pdbx_seq_one_letter_code
_entity_poly.pdbx_strand_id
1 'polypeptide(L)'
;MKKLMTALALLLASLLSAGQTAKEKLAVENALIDEVKLMTTGRSDKNTGDRLYKLARKDSTNDAVFFYIGQYEFAAGNTGSAVKAFEKAHSLDPGNDDYTEMLARIYAKAGRVKESTAIYLDLLEKNPGKYRNAYTLTILADQQLMSYKDSLALENYEAALLYEPGYTPALLGKSEIFRMRNNMPAFFSTLREFTTDASVYPHPKCEYVNNILRHIDAHVYNSWGARLDSLVTDCVKTHPSDSSCLKLAGRWFYGTDRKELGKQYFNDLLEHFPQDIEAHFIRLQILSDEQDRQGMIEECKSILSLAGENTEYIAPAMSTIGDCYYELGQKEETFRWYEKTLKVNPEYLPVLNNYAYYLSIEKKKLKKAKKMSAVTIEKEPDNPTYLDTYGWILHLLGEDKEAKTHFKHAMLYGGKENSDVLHHYSEVLRALGENDLADYYKDLAEKKR
;
A
#
# COMPACT_ATOMS: atom_id res chain seq x y z
N MET A 1 -56.52 -10.39 -60.15
CA MET A 1 -56.78 -10.74 -58.74
C MET A 1 -55.61 -11.45 -58.06
N LYS A 2 -55.05 -12.56 -58.55
CA LYS A 2 -53.92 -13.30 -57.88
C LYS A 2 -52.69 -12.41 -57.57
N LYS A 3 -52.25 -11.59 -58.53
CA LYS A 3 -51.10 -10.70 -58.31
C LYS A 3 -51.32 -9.61 -57.27
N LEU A 4 -52.56 -9.08 -57.12
CA LEU A 4 -52.93 -8.10 -56.11
C LEU A 4 -53.00 -8.72 -54.70
N MET A 5 -53.51 -9.95 -54.59
CA MET A 5 -53.53 -10.71 -53.35
C MET A 5 -52.11 -11.09 -52.86
N THR A 6 -51.21 -11.41 -53.79
CA THR A 6 -49.80 -11.73 -53.45
C THR A 6 -49.05 -10.48 -52.98
N ALA A 7 -49.27 -9.33 -53.61
CA ALA A 7 -48.68 -8.07 -53.17
C ALA A 7 -49.23 -7.60 -51.84
N LEU A 8 -50.53 -7.77 -51.55
CA LEU A 8 -51.16 -7.42 -50.28
C LEU A 8 -50.69 -8.36 -49.17
N ALA A 9 -50.50 -9.68 -49.45
CA ALA A 9 -49.95 -10.63 -48.49
C ALA A 9 -48.47 -10.35 -48.17
N LEU A 10 -47.64 -9.96 -49.14
CA LEU A 10 -46.27 -9.53 -48.89
C LEU A 10 -46.19 -8.22 -48.10
N LEU A 11 -47.08 -7.25 -48.36
CA LEU A 11 -47.17 -6.01 -47.60
C LEU A 11 -47.61 -6.27 -46.13
N LEU A 12 -48.61 -7.11 -45.95
CA LEU A 12 -49.04 -7.57 -44.61
C LEU A 12 -47.95 -8.33 -43.87
N ALA A 13 -47.22 -9.23 -44.54
CA ALA A 13 -46.11 -9.93 -43.98
C ALA A 13 -44.94 -8.99 -43.55
N SER A 14 -44.66 -7.97 -44.39
CA SER A 14 -43.65 -6.96 -44.08
C SER A 14 -44.06 -6.07 -42.91
N LEU A 15 -45.33 -5.68 -42.80
CA LEU A 15 -45.89 -4.89 -41.69
C LEU A 15 -45.95 -5.69 -40.38
N LEU A 16 -46.27 -7.00 -40.44
CA LEU A 16 -46.27 -7.89 -39.30
C LEU A 16 -44.83 -8.16 -38.80
N SER A 17 -43.87 -8.37 -39.72
CA SER A 17 -42.48 -8.53 -39.39
C SER A 17 -41.89 -7.23 -38.79
N ALA A 18 -42.23 -6.05 -39.33
CA ALA A 18 -41.81 -4.79 -38.78
C ALA A 18 -42.39 -4.53 -37.38
N GLY A 19 -43.65 -4.89 -37.15
CA GLY A 19 -44.28 -4.78 -35.81
C GLY A 19 -43.67 -5.78 -34.78
N GLN A 20 -43.31 -6.97 -35.22
CA GLN A 20 -42.64 -7.96 -34.39
C GLN A 20 -41.23 -7.52 -34.03
N THR A 21 -40.46 -6.99 -34.97
CA THR A 21 -39.11 -6.44 -34.77
C THR A 21 -39.14 -5.23 -33.80
N ALA A 22 -40.13 -4.34 -33.93
CA ALA A 22 -40.30 -3.20 -33.03
C ALA A 22 -40.60 -3.63 -31.58
N LYS A 23 -41.44 -4.68 -31.41
CA LYS A 23 -41.75 -5.24 -30.09
C LYS A 23 -40.52 -5.92 -29.46
N GLU A 24 -39.72 -6.58 -30.24
CA GLU A 24 -38.47 -7.22 -29.79
C GLU A 24 -37.43 -6.17 -29.34
N LYS A 25 -37.28 -5.08 -30.11
CA LYS A 25 -36.40 -3.96 -29.75
C LYS A 25 -36.82 -3.31 -28.42
N LEU A 26 -38.11 -3.00 -28.27
CA LEU A 26 -38.64 -2.42 -27.03
C LEU A 26 -38.41 -3.37 -25.83
N ALA A 27 -38.49 -4.69 -26.02
CA ALA A 27 -38.19 -5.65 -24.97
C ALA A 27 -36.68 -5.64 -24.59
N VAL A 28 -35.77 -5.42 -25.53
CA VAL A 28 -34.34 -5.24 -25.27
C VAL A 28 -34.09 -3.96 -24.49
N GLU A 29 -34.68 -2.85 -24.90
CA GLU A 29 -34.54 -1.56 -24.20
C GLU A 29 -35.02 -1.61 -22.74
N ASN A 30 -36.22 -2.21 -22.49
CA ASN A 30 -36.72 -2.35 -21.13
C ASN A 30 -35.82 -3.24 -20.27
N ALA A 31 -35.32 -4.33 -20.82
CA ALA A 31 -34.39 -5.21 -20.11
C ALA A 31 -33.04 -4.52 -19.85
N LEU A 32 -32.56 -3.69 -20.78
CA LEU A 32 -31.35 -2.88 -20.57
C LEU A 32 -31.52 -1.88 -19.44
N ILE A 33 -32.67 -1.19 -19.39
CA ILE A 33 -32.99 -0.24 -18.31
C ILE A 33 -32.93 -0.93 -16.94
N ASP A 34 -33.44 -2.16 -16.83
CA ASP A 34 -33.39 -2.89 -15.58
C ASP A 34 -31.95 -3.29 -15.17
N GLU A 35 -31.10 -3.71 -16.12
CA GLU A 35 -29.70 -3.98 -15.86
C GLU A 35 -28.91 -2.69 -15.48
N VAL A 36 -29.19 -1.58 -16.16
CA VAL A 36 -28.56 -0.28 -15.84
C VAL A 36 -28.91 0.18 -14.41
N LYS A 37 -30.16 -0.01 -13.98
CA LYS A 37 -30.55 0.27 -12.59
C LYS A 37 -29.78 -0.58 -11.58
N LEU A 38 -29.53 -1.85 -11.89
CA LEU A 38 -28.73 -2.74 -11.03
C LEU A 38 -27.26 -2.25 -10.99
N MET A 39 -26.69 -1.87 -12.14
CA MET A 39 -25.32 -1.36 -12.24
C MET A 39 -25.14 -0.05 -11.46
N THR A 40 -26.07 0.90 -11.62
CA THR A 40 -25.99 2.24 -10.99
C THR A 40 -26.25 2.21 -9.49
N THR A 41 -27.01 1.22 -8.99
CA THR A 41 -27.27 1.04 -7.55
C THR A 41 -26.27 0.14 -6.84
N GLY A 42 -25.21 -0.31 -7.52
CA GLY A 42 -24.22 -1.23 -6.97
C GLY A 42 -24.74 -2.64 -6.68
N ARG A 43 -25.87 -3.00 -7.29
CA ARG A 43 -26.51 -4.33 -7.13
C ARG A 43 -26.23 -5.29 -8.28
N SER A 44 -25.22 -4.99 -9.09
CA SER A 44 -24.73 -5.92 -10.12
C SER A 44 -24.33 -7.26 -9.51
N ASP A 45 -24.66 -8.34 -10.21
CA ASP A 45 -24.26 -9.68 -9.84
C ASP A 45 -23.30 -10.29 -10.88
N LYS A 46 -22.78 -11.49 -10.60
CA LYS A 46 -21.85 -12.21 -11.47
C LYS A 46 -22.44 -12.55 -12.86
N ASN A 47 -23.76 -12.46 -13.05
CA ASN A 47 -24.44 -12.77 -14.30
C ASN A 47 -24.79 -11.51 -15.11
N THR A 48 -24.51 -10.30 -14.60
CA THR A 48 -24.81 -9.03 -15.29
C THR A 48 -24.20 -9.01 -16.70
N GLY A 49 -22.93 -9.40 -16.83
CA GLY A 49 -22.26 -9.50 -18.14
C GLY A 49 -22.99 -10.44 -19.11
N ASP A 50 -23.34 -11.64 -18.66
CA ASP A 50 -24.05 -12.62 -19.51
C ASP A 50 -25.39 -12.08 -20.00
N ARG A 51 -26.15 -11.37 -19.15
CA ARG A 51 -27.41 -10.74 -19.52
C ARG A 51 -27.20 -9.63 -20.55
N LEU A 52 -26.22 -8.75 -20.37
CA LEU A 52 -25.89 -7.71 -21.34
C LEU A 52 -25.49 -8.31 -22.71
N TYR A 53 -24.60 -9.29 -22.72
CA TYR A 53 -24.24 -9.99 -23.97
C TYR A 53 -25.40 -10.73 -24.62
N LYS A 54 -26.37 -11.23 -23.84
CA LYS A 54 -27.61 -11.81 -24.37
C LYS A 54 -28.49 -10.75 -25.04
N LEU A 55 -28.55 -9.53 -24.51
CA LEU A 55 -29.24 -8.40 -25.13
C LEU A 55 -28.58 -8.01 -26.45
N ALA A 56 -27.25 -7.91 -26.51
CA ALA A 56 -26.49 -7.64 -27.74
C ALA A 56 -26.72 -8.69 -28.84
N ARG A 57 -26.93 -9.97 -28.47
CA ARG A 57 -27.28 -11.03 -29.43
C ARG A 57 -28.71 -10.91 -29.94
N LYS A 58 -29.65 -10.36 -29.13
CA LYS A 58 -31.03 -10.15 -29.54
C LYS A 58 -31.19 -8.93 -30.45
N ASP A 59 -30.43 -7.85 -30.17
CA ASP A 59 -30.40 -6.65 -30.98
C ASP A 59 -28.96 -6.14 -31.10
N SER A 60 -28.33 -6.53 -32.20
CA SER A 60 -26.94 -6.13 -32.51
C SER A 60 -26.81 -4.71 -33.06
N THR A 61 -27.93 -4.01 -33.19
CA THR A 61 -27.98 -2.58 -33.66
C THR A 61 -28.26 -1.60 -32.53
N ASN A 62 -28.44 -2.07 -31.32
CA ASN A 62 -28.68 -1.23 -30.16
C ASN A 62 -27.33 -0.73 -29.58
N ASP A 63 -26.99 0.51 -29.85
CA ASP A 63 -25.78 1.19 -29.45
C ASP A 63 -25.60 1.26 -27.91
N ALA A 64 -26.70 1.53 -27.19
CA ALA A 64 -26.69 1.62 -25.74
C ALA A 64 -26.31 0.29 -25.06
N VAL A 65 -26.74 -0.86 -25.61
CA VAL A 65 -26.34 -2.18 -25.09
C VAL A 65 -24.82 -2.34 -25.14
N PHE A 66 -24.17 -1.97 -26.26
CA PHE A 66 -22.72 -2.04 -26.39
C PHE A 66 -22.00 -1.05 -25.48
N PHE A 67 -22.56 0.15 -25.29
CA PHE A 67 -22.02 1.13 -24.35
C PHE A 67 -21.98 0.56 -22.91
N TYR A 68 -23.07 -0.04 -22.44
CA TYR A 68 -23.11 -0.63 -21.09
C TYR A 68 -22.30 -1.92 -20.98
N ILE A 69 -22.15 -2.70 -22.02
CA ILE A 69 -21.14 -3.79 -22.07
C ILE A 69 -19.75 -3.20 -21.88
N GLY A 70 -19.43 -2.11 -22.58
CA GLY A 70 -18.14 -1.43 -22.42
C GLY A 70 -17.88 -0.97 -20.99
N GLN A 71 -18.87 -0.36 -20.33
CA GLN A 71 -18.78 0.03 -18.93
C GLN A 71 -18.59 -1.14 -17.98
N TYR A 72 -19.35 -2.23 -18.17
CA TYR A 72 -19.23 -3.45 -17.38
C TYR A 72 -17.83 -4.07 -17.51
N GLU A 73 -17.35 -4.27 -18.73
CA GLU A 73 -16.04 -4.85 -19.02
C GLU A 73 -14.89 -3.97 -18.48
N PHE A 74 -15.06 -2.64 -18.56
CA PHE A 74 -14.10 -1.71 -17.99
C PHE A 74 -14.03 -1.80 -16.47
N ALA A 75 -15.17 -1.86 -15.78
CA ALA A 75 -15.24 -2.03 -14.35
C ALA A 75 -14.67 -3.40 -13.88
N ALA A 76 -14.80 -4.43 -14.72
CA ALA A 76 -14.22 -5.75 -14.49
C ALA A 76 -12.70 -5.84 -14.79
N GLY A 77 -12.09 -4.75 -15.28
CA GLY A 77 -10.66 -4.72 -15.67
C GLY A 77 -10.35 -5.30 -17.06
N ASN A 78 -11.37 -5.69 -17.81
CA ASN A 78 -11.24 -6.31 -19.15
C ASN A 78 -11.10 -5.25 -20.25
N THR A 79 -10.00 -4.46 -20.21
CA THR A 79 -9.79 -3.31 -21.10
C THR A 79 -9.98 -3.66 -22.60
N GLY A 80 -9.49 -4.80 -23.06
CA GLY A 80 -9.61 -5.20 -24.48
C GLY A 80 -11.06 -5.45 -24.92
N SER A 81 -11.90 -6.03 -24.08
CA SER A 81 -13.34 -6.22 -24.33
C SER A 81 -14.09 -4.91 -24.27
N ALA A 82 -13.74 -4.04 -23.32
CA ALA A 82 -14.31 -2.70 -23.21
C ALA A 82 -14.04 -1.85 -24.46
N VAL A 83 -12.81 -1.85 -24.99
CA VAL A 83 -12.47 -1.17 -26.25
C VAL A 83 -13.40 -1.61 -27.38
N LYS A 84 -13.53 -2.92 -27.63
CA LYS A 84 -14.38 -3.45 -28.68
C LYS A 84 -15.84 -3.04 -28.54
N ALA A 85 -16.34 -3.03 -27.30
CA ALA A 85 -17.71 -2.66 -27.03
C ALA A 85 -17.96 -1.17 -27.25
N PHE A 86 -17.08 -0.29 -26.81
CA PHE A 86 -17.19 1.16 -27.05
C PHE A 86 -16.96 1.52 -28.51
N GLU A 87 -16.03 0.86 -29.24
CA GLU A 87 -15.89 1.01 -30.70
C GLU A 87 -17.19 0.65 -31.41
N LYS A 88 -17.86 -0.43 -30.98
CA LYS A 88 -19.14 -0.84 -31.55
C LYS A 88 -20.26 0.16 -31.24
N ALA A 89 -20.37 0.64 -30.00
CA ALA A 89 -21.36 1.66 -29.62
C ALA A 89 -21.19 2.94 -30.48
N HIS A 90 -19.96 3.47 -30.54
CA HIS A 90 -19.64 4.64 -31.35
C HIS A 90 -19.89 4.41 -32.85
N SER A 91 -19.61 3.24 -33.39
CA SER A 91 -19.89 2.92 -34.81
C SER A 91 -21.36 2.88 -35.13
N LEU A 92 -22.23 2.59 -34.16
CA LEU A 92 -23.69 2.55 -34.31
C LEU A 92 -24.33 3.95 -34.21
N ASP A 93 -23.77 4.80 -33.32
CA ASP A 93 -24.15 6.19 -33.18
C ASP A 93 -22.93 7.12 -33.09
N PRO A 94 -22.32 7.49 -34.23
CA PRO A 94 -21.14 8.35 -34.25
C PRO A 94 -21.40 9.80 -33.81
N GLY A 95 -22.69 10.21 -33.77
CA GLY A 95 -23.11 11.54 -33.33
C GLY A 95 -23.22 11.67 -31.82
N ASN A 96 -23.10 10.57 -31.08
CA ASN A 96 -23.20 10.58 -29.63
C ASN A 96 -21.84 10.97 -29.01
N ASP A 97 -21.78 12.17 -28.49
CA ASP A 97 -20.60 12.72 -27.85
C ASP A 97 -20.15 11.90 -26.65
N ASP A 98 -21.06 11.31 -25.87
CA ASP A 98 -20.74 10.54 -24.67
C ASP A 98 -20.04 9.21 -25.04
N TYR A 99 -20.46 8.60 -26.18
CA TYR A 99 -19.79 7.41 -26.70
C TYR A 99 -18.40 7.76 -27.23
N THR A 100 -18.28 8.90 -27.90
CA THR A 100 -17.02 9.41 -28.44
C THR A 100 -16.04 9.72 -27.31
N GLU A 101 -16.48 10.39 -26.24
CA GLU A 101 -15.65 10.68 -25.07
C GLU A 101 -15.22 9.40 -24.35
N MET A 102 -16.14 8.45 -24.13
CA MET A 102 -15.81 7.16 -23.50
C MET A 102 -14.84 6.35 -24.35
N LEU A 103 -14.97 6.39 -25.67
CA LEU A 103 -14.01 5.74 -26.58
C LEU A 103 -12.62 6.37 -26.45
N ALA A 104 -12.52 7.69 -26.35
CA ALA A 104 -11.24 8.37 -26.13
C ALA A 104 -10.61 7.95 -24.80
N ARG A 105 -11.40 7.89 -23.73
CA ARG A 105 -10.95 7.49 -22.39
C ARG A 105 -10.43 6.04 -22.36
N ILE A 106 -11.16 5.11 -22.98
CA ILE A 106 -10.73 3.70 -22.99
C ILE A 106 -9.51 3.48 -23.88
N TYR A 107 -9.36 4.23 -24.98
CA TYR A 107 -8.13 4.20 -25.77
C TYR A 107 -6.91 4.68 -24.98
N ALA A 108 -7.03 5.74 -24.20
CA ALA A 108 -5.96 6.20 -23.30
C ALA A 108 -5.57 5.09 -22.31
N LYS A 109 -6.57 4.46 -21.68
CA LYS A 109 -6.36 3.37 -20.71
C LYS A 109 -5.74 2.11 -21.36
N ALA A 110 -6.05 1.84 -22.63
CA ALA A 110 -5.50 0.75 -23.42
C ALA A 110 -4.10 1.03 -23.99
N GLY A 111 -3.52 2.21 -23.72
CA GLY A 111 -2.24 2.64 -24.30
C GLY A 111 -2.33 3.12 -25.75
N ARG A 112 -3.54 3.24 -26.33
CA ARG A 112 -3.79 3.74 -27.68
C ARG A 112 -3.84 5.26 -27.68
N VAL A 113 -2.71 5.88 -27.26
CA VAL A 113 -2.62 7.32 -26.96
C VAL A 113 -2.91 8.17 -28.20
N LYS A 114 -2.44 7.75 -29.39
CA LYS A 114 -2.63 8.54 -30.62
C LYS A 114 -4.11 8.65 -31.00
N GLU A 115 -4.85 7.56 -30.91
CA GLU A 115 -6.28 7.51 -31.24
C GLU A 115 -7.08 8.31 -30.21
N SER A 116 -6.77 8.18 -28.93
CA SER A 116 -7.38 8.99 -27.87
C SER A 116 -7.15 10.49 -28.10
N THR A 117 -5.92 10.90 -28.38
CA THR A 117 -5.57 12.31 -28.66
C THR A 117 -6.36 12.85 -29.86
N ALA A 118 -6.46 12.08 -30.95
CA ALA A 118 -7.18 12.51 -32.14
C ALA A 118 -8.67 12.78 -31.85
N ILE A 119 -9.30 11.91 -31.04
CA ILE A 119 -10.71 12.11 -30.65
C ILE A 119 -10.87 13.35 -29.78
N TYR A 120 -10.03 13.57 -28.76
CA TYR A 120 -10.15 14.78 -27.93
C TYR A 120 -9.91 16.07 -28.70
N LEU A 121 -8.99 16.07 -29.67
CA LEU A 121 -8.79 17.23 -30.56
C LEU A 121 -10.01 17.50 -31.43
N ASP A 122 -10.63 16.46 -31.99
CA ASP A 122 -11.88 16.57 -32.78
C ASP A 122 -13.04 17.09 -31.93
N LEU A 123 -13.21 16.58 -30.70
CA LEU A 123 -14.23 17.08 -29.77
C LEU A 123 -14.03 18.55 -29.40
N LEU A 124 -12.77 18.97 -29.17
CA LEU A 124 -12.42 20.36 -28.90
C LEU A 124 -12.72 21.27 -30.09
N GLU A 125 -12.47 20.81 -31.33
CA GLU A 125 -12.74 21.58 -32.54
C GLU A 125 -14.26 21.73 -32.81
N LYS A 126 -15.01 20.63 -32.63
CA LYS A 126 -16.46 20.59 -32.87
C LYS A 126 -17.27 21.38 -31.84
N ASN A 127 -16.91 21.25 -30.58
CA ASN A 127 -17.66 21.91 -29.50
C ASN A 127 -16.71 22.43 -28.39
N PRO A 128 -15.98 23.52 -28.68
CA PRO A 128 -15.04 24.09 -27.70
C PRO A 128 -15.73 24.57 -26.42
N GLY A 129 -17.00 24.99 -26.48
CA GLY A 129 -17.74 25.42 -25.29
C GLY A 129 -17.97 24.29 -24.26
N LYS A 130 -18.10 23.04 -24.72
CA LYS A 130 -18.29 21.87 -23.86
C LYS A 130 -16.94 21.25 -23.41
N TYR A 131 -16.01 21.14 -24.35
CA TYR A 131 -14.81 20.31 -24.14
C TYR A 131 -13.56 21.10 -23.74
N ARG A 132 -13.52 22.43 -23.89
CA ARG A 132 -12.39 23.24 -23.45
C ARG A 132 -12.51 23.56 -21.95
N ASN A 133 -12.15 22.62 -21.13
CA ASN A 133 -12.20 22.68 -19.66
C ASN A 133 -10.95 22.07 -19.06
N ALA A 134 -10.74 22.22 -17.74
CA ALA A 134 -9.56 21.74 -17.04
C ALA A 134 -9.32 20.24 -17.24
N TYR A 135 -10.38 19.45 -17.19
CA TYR A 135 -10.31 17.98 -17.36
C TYR A 135 -9.77 17.58 -18.73
N THR A 136 -10.38 18.05 -19.82
CA THR A 136 -9.99 17.67 -21.19
C THR A 136 -8.59 18.16 -21.54
N LEU A 137 -8.25 19.39 -21.14
CA LEU A 137 -6.91 19.94 -21.36
C LEU A 137 -5.84 19.16 -20.63
N THR A 138 -6.12 18.71 -19.40
CA THR A 138 -5.21 17.89 -18.62
C THR A 138 -4.99 16.52 -19.26
N ILE A 139 -6.07 15.85 -19.75
CA ILE A 139 -5.91 14.57 -20.45
C ILE A 139 -5.05 14.74 -21.71
N LEU A 140 -5.25 15.80 -22.48
CA LEU A 140 -4.41 16.07 -23.65
C LEU A 140 -2.96 16.31 -23.26
N ALA A 141 -2.73 17.06 -22.17
CA ALA A 141 -1.39 17.29 -21.64
C ALA A 141 -0.72 15.96 -21.22
N ASP A 142 -1.42 15.09 -20.49
CA ASP A 142 -0.92 13.77 -20.10
C ASP A 142 -0.50 12.93 -21.32
N GLN A 143 -1.34 12.91 -22.37
CA GLN A 143 -1.08 12.17 -23.60
C GLN A 143 0.10 12.75 -24.39
N GLN A 144 0.24 14.07 -24.38
CA GLN A 144 1.39 14.76 -25.01
C GLN A 144 2.69 14.46 -24.24
N LEU A 145 2.63 14.45 -22.92
CA LEU A 145 3.76 14.09 -22.07
C LEU A 145 4.20 12.62 -22.32
N MET A 146 3.25 11.69 -22.38
CA MET A 146 3.53 10.28 -22.77
C MET A 146 4.12 10.16 -24.17
N SER A 147 3.88 11.15 -25.04
CA SER A 147 4.42 11.22 -26.40
C SER A 147 5.70 12.06 -26.50
N TYR A 148 6.35 12.35 -25.37
CA TYR A 148 7.56 13.18 -25.28
C TYR A 148 7.40 14.60 -25.85
N LYS A 149 6.20 15.17 -25.78
CA LYS A 149 5.87 16.53 -26.21
C LYS A 149 5.65 17.44 -25.01
N ASP A 150 6.66 17.50 -24.13
CA ASP A 150 6.58 18.15 -22.83
C ASP A 150 6.27 19.66 -22.89
N SER A 151 6.65 20.37 -23.94
CA SER A 151 6.30 21.79 -24.11
C SER A 151 4.83 22.02 -24.39
N LEU A 152 4.22 21.19 -25.27
CA LEU A 152 2.78 21.24 -25.53
C LEU A 152 1.97 20.75 -24.31
N ALA A 153 2.47 19.75 -23.59
CA ALA A 153 1.86 19.31 -22.36
C ALA A 153 1.82 20.43 -21.32
N LEU A 154 2.94 21.15 -21.15
CA LEU A 154 3.01 22.29 -20.23
C LEU A 154 1.98 23.38 -20.58
N GLU A 155 1.88 23.75 -21.86
CA GLU A 155 0.89 24.73 -22.34
C GLU A 155 -0.54 24.31 -22.00
N ASN A 156 -0.88 23.04 -22.19
CA ASN A 156 -2.22 22.52 -21.87
C ASN A 156 -2.48 22.40 -20.38
N TYR A 157 -1.47 22.03 -19.54
CA TYR A 157 -1.64 22.10 -18.08
C TYR A 157 -1.86 23.54 -17.62
N GLU A 158 -1.10 24.49 -18.14
CA GLU A 158 -1.29 25.92 -17.83
C GLU A 158 -2.65 26.43 -18.29
N ALA A 159 -3.09 26.03 -19.47
CA ALA A 159 -4.44 26.36 -19.96
C ALA A 159 -5.53 25.71 -19.06
N ALA A 160 -5.33 24.47 -18.59
CA ALA A 160 -6.27 23.83 -17.65
C ALA A 160 -6.38 24.63 -16.34
N LEU A 161 -5.26 25.09 -15.79
CA LEU A 161 -5.20 25.89 -14.57
C LEU A 161 -5.78 27.31 -14.72
N LEU A 162 -5.94 27.83 -15.96
CA LEU A 162 -6.71 29.07 -16.20
C LEU A 162 -8.21 28.83 -16.04
N TYR A 163 -8.72 27.62 -16.34
CA TYR A 163 -10.13 27.27 -16.12
C TYR A 163 -10.42 26.91 -14.65
N GLU A 164 -9.50 26.21 -14.03
CA GLU A 164 -9.63 25.76 -12.64
C GLU A 164 -8.25 25.83 -11.94
N PRO A 165 -7.94 26.96 -11.26
CA PRO A 165 -6.61 27.21 -10.70
C PRO A 165 -6.10 26.15 -9.73
N GLY A 166 -6.99 25.48 -8.98
CA GLY A 166 -6.65 24.40 -8.03
C GLY A 166 -6.74 23.00 -8.63
N TYR A 167 -6.88 22.84 -9.96
CA TYR A 167 -7.08 21.52 -10.55
C TYR A 167 -5.87 20.60 -10.34
N THR A 168 -5.99 19.74 -9.32
CA THR A 168 -4.90 18.88 -8.84
C THR A 168 -4.19 18.08 -9.94
N PRO A 169 -4.87 17.39 -10.88
CA PRO A 169 -4.19 16.64 -11.92
C PRO A 169 -3.28 17.52 -12.79
N ALA A 170 -3.73 18.75 -13.13
CA ALA A 170 -2.90 19.67 -13.92
C ALA A 170 -1.71 20.21 -13.12
N LEU A 171 -1.88 20.53 -11.83
CA LEU A 171 -0.78 20.94 -10.96
C LEU A 171 0.29 19.84 -10.85
N LEU A 172 -0.13 18.60 -10.62
CA LEU A 172 0.80 17.47 -10.51
C LEU A 172 1.51 17.17 -11.83
N GLY A 173 0.79 17.18 -12.96
CA GLY A 173 1.39 17.00 -14.28
C GLY A 173 2.37 18.11 -14.64
N LYS A 174 2.02 19.37 -14.36
CA LYS A 174 2.90 20.53 -14.52
C LYS A 174 4.16 20.41 -13.66
N SER A 175 4.02 20.00 -12.40
CA SER A 175 5.14 19.81 -11.49
C SER A 175 6.09 18.74 -12.01
N GLU A 176 5.57 17.63 -12.55
CA GLU A 176 6.38 16.55 -13.11
C GLU A 176 7.22 17.01 -14.31
N ILE A 177 6.68 17.87 -15.19
CA ILE A 177 7.46 18.47 -16.28
C ILE A 177 8.63 19.30 -15.72
N PHE A 178 8.40 20.10 -14.69
CA PHE A 178 9.48 20.87 -14.07
C PHE A 178 10.55 19.96 -13.44
N ARG A 179 10.13 18.86 -12.81
CA ARG A 179 11.05 17.85 -12.28
C ARG A 179 11.88 17.20 -13.39
N MET A 180 11.26 16.79 -14.50
CA MET A 180 11.95 16.21 -15.66
C MET A 180 12.95 17.18 -16.31
N ARG A 181 12.64 18.47 -16.31
CA ARG A 181 13.52 19.54 -16.80
C ARG A 181 14.58 19.99 -15.78
N ASN A 182 14.66 19.34 -14.62
CA ASN A 182 15.51 19.73 -13.50
C ASN A 182 15.29 21.18 -13.02
N ASN A 183 14.10 21.74 -13.25
CA ASN A 183 13.70 23.05 -12.73
C ASN A 183 13.08 22.89 -11.33
N MET A 184 13.93 22.58 -10.36
CA MET A 184 13.49 22.32 -8.98
C MET A 184 12.77 23.50 -8.31
N PRO A 185 13.18 24.78 -8.52
CA PRO A 185 12.41 25.89 -7.97
C PRO A 185 10.94 25.92 -8.43
N ALA A 186 10.70 25.74 -9.73
CA ALA A 186 9.35 25.70 -10.28
C ALA A 186 8.56 24.45 -9.82
N PHE A 187 9.25 23.30 -9.74
CA PHE A 187 8.68 22.07 -9.19
C PHE A 187 8.13 22.28 -7.78
N PHE A 188 8.95 22.77 -6.85
CA PHE A 188 8.51 23.03 -5.48
C PHE A 188 7.44 24.13 -5.37
N SER A 189 7.52 25.18 -6.21
CA SER A 189 6.50 26.23 -6.22
C SER A 189 5.15 25.67 -6.61
N THR A 190 5.09 24.84 -7.65
CA THR A 190 3.84 24.22 -8.12
C THR A 190 3.29 23.22 -7.10
N LEU A 191 4.17 22.42 -6.46
CA LEU A 191 3.73 21.52 -5.40
C LEU A 191 3.18 22.25 -4.16
N ARG A 192 3.68 23.44 -3.86
CA ARG A 192 3.13 24.24 -2.77
C ARG A 192 1.70 24.69 -3.02
N GLU A 193 1.36 25.01 -4.28
CA GLU A 193 -0.04 25.29 -4.65
C GLU A 193 -0.95 24.10 -4.29
N PHE A 194 -0.49 22.86 -4.57
CA PHE A 194 -1.20 21.64 -4.20
C PHE A 194 -1.23 21.37 -2.69
N THR A 195 -0.10 21.52 -1.98
CA THR A 195 -0.04 21.21 -0.54
C THR A 195 -0.78 22.22 0.33
N THR A 196 -0.90 23.46 -0.10
CA THR A 196 -1.61 24.54 0.61
C THR A 196 -3.09 24.66 0.26
N ASP A 197 -3.59 23.92 -0.72
CA ASP A 197 -5.00 23.93 -1.10
C ASP A 197 -5.85 23.14 -0.09
N ALA A 198 -6.67 23.84 0.69
CA ALA A 198 -7.54 23.22 1.70
C ALA A 198 -8.70 22.40 1.10
N SER A 199 -9.01 22.55 -0.17
CA SER A 199 -10.06 21.78 -0.85
C SER A 199 -9.62 20.34 -1.19
N VAL A 200 -8.30 20.11 -1.27
CA VAL A 200 -7.74 18.78 -1.54
C VAL A 200 -7.75 17.95 -0.25
N TYR A 201 -8.31 16.74 -0.32
CA TYR A 201 -8.33 15.83 0.81
C TYR A 201 -6.92 15.53 1.35
N PRO A 202 -6.74 15.49 2.68
CA PRO A 202 -5.43 15.33 3.30
C PRO A 202 -4.73 14.02 2.95
N HIS A 203 -5.44 12.89 2.95
CA HIS A 203 -4.83 11.57 2.73
C HIS A 203 -4.13 11.44 1.36
N PRO A 204 -4.77 11.71 0.19
CA PRO A 204 -4.08 11.69 -1.10
C PRO A 204 -2.92 12.69 -1.20
N LYS A 205 -3.07 13.85 -0.56
CA LYS A 205 -2.03 14.88 -0.48
C LYS A 205 -0.78 14.35 0.24
N CYS A 206 -0.98 13.78 1.42
CA CYS A 206 0.10 13.21 2.22
C CYS A 206 0.74 11.99 1.54
N GLU A 207 -0.05 11.14 0.86
CA GLU A 207 0.46 10.01 0.11
C GLU A 207 1.38 10.47 -1.03
N TYR A 208 0.97 11.48 -1.80
CA TYR A 208 1.80 12.03 -2.87
C TYR A 208 3.12 12.63 -2.34
N VAL A 209 3.05 13.44 -1.29
CA VAL A 209 4.26 14.00 -0.65
C VAL A 209 5.15 12.89 -0.11
N ASN A 210 4.60 11.91 0.59
CA ASN A 210 5.35 10.77 1.13
C ASN A 210 6.05 9.94 0.02
N ASN A 211 5.43 9.79 -1.15
CA ASN A 211 6.06 9.13 -2.29
C ASN A 211 7.29 9.88 -2.80
N ILE A 212 7.26 11.21 -2.80
CA ILE A 212 8.44 12.04 -3.09
C ILE A 212 9.52 11.79 -2.04
N LEU A 213 9.17 11.88 -0.75
CA LEU A 213 10.11 11.81 0.37
C LEU A 213 10.82 10.46 0.47
N ARG A 214 10.17 9.36 0.09
CA ARG A 214 10.77 8.00 0.11
C ARG A 214 11.98 7.82 -0.80
N HIS A 215 12.12 8.65 -1.83
CA HIS A 215 13.17 8.56 -2.83
C HIS A 215 14.24 9.64 -2.67
N ILE A 216 14.24 10.34 -1.52
CA ILE A 216 15.22 11.39 -1.21
C ILE A 216 16.49 10.77 -0.65
N ASP A 217 17.61 11.02 -1.33
CA ASP A 217 18.93 10.71 -0.82
C ASP A 217 19.55 11.91 -0.06
N ALA A 218 20.70 11.68 0.56
CA ALA A 218 21.39 12.72 1.33
C ALA A 218 21.79 13.94 0.46
N HIS A 219 22.10 13.75 -0.82
CA HIS A 219 22.48 14.85 -1.71
C HIS A 219 21.28 15.75 -2.02
N VAL A 220 20.15 15.15 -2.35
CA VAL A 220 18.89 15.87 -2.60
C VAL A 220 18.41 16.56 -1.32
N TYR A 221 18.49 15.89 -0.17
CA TYR A 221 18.12 16.48 1.11
C TYR A 221 18.99 17.71 1.44
N ASN A 222 20.30 17.62 1.27
CA ASN A 222 21.21 18.76 1.52
C ASN A 222 20.90 19.97 0.62
N SER A 223 20.44 19.71 -0.61
CA SER A 223 20.14 20.77 -1.57
C SER A 223 18.75 21.37 -1.40
N TRP A 224 17.76 20.57 -1.03
CA TRP A 224 16.35 20.93 -1.08
C TRP A 224 15.57 20.66 0.22
N GLY A 225 16.23 20.28 1.31
CA GLY A 225 15.61 19.89 2.59
C GLY A 225 14.60 20.92 3.10
N ALA A 226 14.95 22.21 3.08
CA ALA A 226 14.04 23.28 3.51
C ALA A 226 12.76 23.36 2.64
N ARG A 227 12.84 23.01 1.35
CA ARG A 227 11.66 22.95 0.46
C ARG A 227 10.80 21.73 0.75
N LEU A 228 11.44 20.58 1.01
CA LEU A 228 10.76 19.35 1.43
C LEU A 228 10.04 19.55 2.77
N ASP A 229 10.70 20.20 3.74
CA ASP A 229 10.10 20.58 5.01
C ASP A 229 8.84 21.46 4.82
N SER A 230 8.93 22.41 3.87
CA SER A 230 7.79 23.27 3.56
C SER A 230 6.60 22.47 3.05
N LEU A 231 6.80 21.48 2.15
CA LEU A 231 5.70 20.64 1.66
C LEU A 231 5.01 19.88 2.81
N VAL A 232 5.80 19.30 3.71
CA VAL A 232 5.28 18.58 4.89
C VAL A 232 4.54 19.50 5.84
N THR A 233 5.14 20.65 6.17
CA THR A 233 4.51 21.61 7.09
C THR A 233 3.29 22.29 6.48
N ASP A 234 3.26 22.51 5.15
CA ASP A 234 2.08 23.05 4.46
C ASP A 234 0.90 22.06 4.56
N CYS A 235 1.12 20.74 4.47
CA CYS A 235 0.08 19.74 4.70
C CYS A 235 -0.52 19.85 6.11
N VAL A 236 0.33 19.94 7.15
CA VAL A 236 -0.14 20.07 8.53
C VAL A 236 -0.83 21.42 8.77
N LYS A 237 -0.29 22.52 8.27
CA LYS A 237 -0.92 23.84 8.43
C LYS A 237 -2.29 23.91 7.78
N THR A 238 -2.47 23.22 6.64
CA THR A 238 -3.73 23.18 5.92
C THR A 238 -4.75 22.27 6.61
N HIS A 239 -4.28 21.18 7.24
CA HIS A 239 -5.12 20.19 7.92
C HIS A 239 -4.50 19.81 9.28
N PRO A 240 -4.54 20.70 10.28
CA PRO A 240 -3.74 20.57 11.52
C PRO A 240 -4.14 19.39 12.41
N SER A 241 -5.38 18.91 12.31
CA SER A 241 -5.88 17.78 13.10
C SER A 241 -6.13 16.54 12.25
N ASP A 242 -5.48 16.44 11.07
CA ASP A 242 -5.63 15.24 10.23
C ASP A 242 -4.55 14.21 10.55
N SER A 243 -4.97 12.96 10.74
CA SER A 243 -4.10 11.84 11.09
C SER A 243 -3.00 11.60 10.04
N SER A 244 -3.31 11.70 8.73
CA SER A 244 -2.33 11.48 7.66
C SER A 244 -1.25 12.57 7.65
N CYS A 245 -1.65 13.82 7.89
CA CYS A 245 -0.74 14.96 7.95
C CYS A 245 0.20 14.89 9.16
N LEU A 246 -0.34 14.57 10.34
CA LEU A 246 0.45 14.41 11.56
C LEU A 246 1.42 13.21 11.46
N LYS A 247 0.98 12.09 10.90
CA LYS A 247 1.85 10.93 10.64
C LYS A 247 2.96 11.25 9.65
N LEU A 248 2.65 11.97 8.56
CA LEU A 248 3.64 12.39 7.58
C LEU A 248 4.73 13.27 8.23
N ALA A 249 4.32 14.29 8.98
CA ALA A 249 5.23 15.22 9.63
C ALA A 249 6.06 14.52 10.72
N GLY A 250 5.43 13.73 11.57
CA GLY A 250 6.11 12.97 12.60
C GLY A 250 7.22 12.08 12.04
N ARG A 251 6.90 11.28 11.02
CA ARG A 251 7.88 10.39 10.36
C ARG A 251 9.00 11.17 9.67
N TRP A 252 8.67 12.24 8.96
CA TRP A 252 9.66 13.04 8.25
C TRP A 252 10.66 13.71 9.20
N PHE A 253 10.17 14.41 10.22
CA PHE A 253 11.04 15.13 11.13
C PHE A 253 11.83 14.17 12.04
N TYR A 254 11.23 13.09 12.50
CA TYR A 254 11.94 12.08 13.28
C TYR A 254 13.06 11.40 12.46
N GLY A 255 12.74 11.00 11.23
CA GLY A 255 13.68 10.33 10.32
C GLY A 255 14.81 11.22 9.80
N THR A 256 14.64 12.55 9.84
CA THR A 256 15.66 13.54 9.44
C THR A 256 16.41 14.16 10.63
N ASP A 257 16.50 13.42 11.74
CA ASP A 257 17.22 13.75 12.98
C ASP A 257 16.69 14.99 13.76
N ARG A 258 15.49 15.45 13.43
CA ARG A 258 14.76 16.47 14.20
C ARG A 258 13.78 15.79 15.14
N LYS A 259 14.32 14.91 15.98
CA LYS A 259 13.56 13.95 16.79
C LYS A 259 12.50 14.61 17.67
N GLU A 260 12.85 15.72 18.35
CA GLU A 260 11.89 16.41 19.24
C GLU A 260 10.66 16.94 18.49
N LEU A 261 10.87 17.51 17.30
CA LEU A 261 9.77 17.97 16.47
C LEU A 261 8.92 16.80 15.95
N GLY A 262 9.56 15.70 15.54
CA GLY A 262 8.86 14.47 15.14
C GLY A 262 7.99 13.91 16.26
N LYS A 263 8.53 13.83 17.49
CA LYS A 263 7.78 13.40 18.68
C LYS A 263 6.59 14.30 18.98
N GLN A 264 6.74 15.61 18.83
CA GLN A 264 5.64 16.54 19.05
C GLN A 264 4.46 16.20 18.13
N TYR A 265 4.69 15.97 16.83
CA TYR A 265 3.62 15.59 15.91
C TYR A 265 2.98 14.24 16.26
N PHE A 266 3.74 13.27 16.78
CA PHE A 266 3.16 12.01 17.26
C PHE A 266 2.38 12.17 18.57
N ASN A 267 2.77 13.07 19.45
CA ASN A 267 1.99 13.41 20.64
C ASN A 267 0.67 14.09 20.24
N ASP A 268 0.73 15.07 19.32
CA ASP A 268 -0.47 15.73 18.78
C ASP A 268 -1.40 14.70 18.09
N LEU A 269 -0.82 13.72 17.37
CA LEU A 269 -1.58 12.63 16.78
C LEU A 269 -2.33 11.82 17.83
N LEU A 270 -1.67 11.38 18.90
CA LEU A 270 -2.29 10.58 19.96
C LEU A 270 -3.26 11.39 20.83
N GLU A 271 -3.08 12.70 20.95
CA GLU A 271 -4.04 13.59 21.60
C GLU A 271 -5.36 13.64 20.82
N HIS A 272 -5.32 13.75 19.49
CA HIS A 272 -6.50 13.78 18.63
C HIS A 272 -7.09 12.41 18.37
N PHE A 273 -6.24 11.38 18.27
CA PHE A 273 -6.60 10.00 17.90
C PHE A 273 -6.04 8.97 18.90
N PRO A 274 -6.52 8.97 20.15
CA PRO A 274 -5.99 8.09 21.20
C PRO A 274 -6.25 6.59 20.95
N GLN A 275 -7.01 6.25 19.93
CA GLN A 275 -7.28 4.86 19.52
C GLN A 275 -6.51 4.45 18.26
N ASP A 276 -5.62 5.29 17.73
CA ASP A 276 -4.80 4.96 16.57
C ASP A 276 -3.65 4.02 16.98
N ILE A 277 -3.89 2.72 16.81
CA ILE A 277 -2.94 1.68 17.23
C ILE A 277 -1.58 1.79 16.51
N GLU A 278 -1.57 2.30 15.27
CA GLU A 278 -0.31 2.54 14.52
C GLU A 278 0.51 3.64 15.18
N ALA A 279 -0.13 4.71 15.65
CA ALA A 279 0.53 5.79 16.37
C ALA A 279 1.16 5.30 17.69
N HIS A 280 0.49 4.41 18.41
CA HIS A 280 1.03 3.75 19.59
C HIS A 280 2.27 2.90 19.29
N PHE A 281 2.28 2.15 18.19
CA PHE A 281 3.48 1.41 17.77
C PHE A 281 4.65 2.33 17.41
N ILE A 282 4.39 3.45 16.75
CA ILE A 282 5.43 4.45 16.45
C ILE A 282 5.99 5.04 17.75
N ARG A 283 5.13 5.39 18.71
CA ARG A 283 5.56 5.87 20.01
C ARG A 283 6.35 4.84 20.79
N LEU A 284 5.96 3.56 20.72
CA LEU A 284 6.72 2.46 21.30
C LEU A 284 8.14 2.36 20.71
N GLN A 285 8.28 2.55 19.39
CA GLN A 285 9.60 2.59 18.76
C GLN A 285 10.43 3.78 19.23
N ILE A 286 9.83 4.95 19.37
CA ILE A 286 10.51 6.14 19.92
C ILE A 286 11.00 5.89 21.34
N LEU A 287 10.17 5.32 22.21
CA LEU A 287 10.53 4.98 23.60
C LEU A 287 11.64 3.92 23.64
N SER A 288 11.65 2.99 22.68
CA SER A 288 12.73 2.01 22.53
C SER A 288 14.06 2.68 22.18
N ASP A 289 14.07 3.62 21.23
CA ASP A 289 15.25 4.39 20.85
C ASP A 289 15.80 5.23 22.01
N GLU A 290 14.91 5.73 22.88
CA GLU A 290 15.23 6.47 24.10
C GLU A 290 15.61 5.58 25.30
N GLN A 291 15.46 4.27 25.15
CA GLN A 291 15.65 3.28 26.22
C GLN A 291 14.73 3.50 27.43
N ASP A 292 13.59 4.16 27.25
CA ASP A 292 12.58 4.34 28.31
C ASP A 292 11.74 3.06 28.49
N ARG A 293 12.28 2.13 29.28
CA ARG A 293 11.63 0.83 29.54
C ARG A 293 10.29 0.97 30.26
N GLN A 294 10.16 1.95 31.14
CA GLN A 294 8.91 2.17 31.87
C GLN A 294 7.84 2.75 30.92
N GLY A 295 8.20 3.71 30.09
CA GLY A 295 7.32 4.25 29.05
C GLY A 295 6.87 3.18 28.06
N MET A 296 7.78 2.28 27.62
CA MET A 296 7.45 1.14 26.77
C MET A 296 6.40 0.21 27.40
N ILE A 297 6.51 -0.07 28.69
CA ILE A 297 5.53 -0.91 29.42
C ILE A 297 4.15 -0.24 29.39
N GLU A 298 4.06 1.06 29.67
CA GLU A 298 2.78 1.78 29.68
C GLU A 298 2.18 1.84 28.27
N GLU A 299 3.01 2.09 27.27
CA GLU A 299 2.59 2.13 25.86
C GLU A 299 2.07 0.77 25.38
N CYS A 300 2.77 -0.31 25.70
CA CYS A 300 2.30 -1.66 25.43
C CYS A 300 0.97 -1.98 26.11
N LYS A 301 0.73 -1.49 27.34
CA LYS A 301 -0.59 -1.63 28.00
C LYS A 301 -1.69 -0.87 27.24
N SER A 302 -1.38 0.31 26.70
CA SER A 302 -2.31 1.04 25.82
C SER A 302 -2.63 0.24 24.57
N ILE A 303 -1.62 -0.30 23.89
CA ILE A 303 -1.80 -1.19 22.74
C ILE A 303 -2.70 -2.40 23.11
N LEU A 304 -2.45 -3.05 24.23
CA LEU A 304 -3.25 -4.18 24.69
C LEU A 304 -4.72 -3.81 24.94
N SER A 305 -5.00 -2.60 25.42
CA SER A 305 -6.37 -2.12 25.63
C SER A 305 -7.14 -1.90 24.31
N LEU A 306 -6.41 -1.60 23.24
CA LEU A 306 -6.96 -1.30 21.91
C LEU A 306 -7.01 -2.54 20.98
N ALA A 307 -6.17 -3.52 21.24
CA ALA A 307 -5.96 -4.68 20.36
C ALA A 307 -7.18 -5.62 20.22
N GLY A 308 -8.16 -5.56 21.15
CA GLY A 308 -9.29 -6.48 21.18
C GLY A 308 -8.83 -7.93 21.26
N GLU A 309 -9.18 -8.76 20.28
CA GLU A 309 -8.75 -10.17 20.18
C GLU A 309 -7.61 -10.39 19.13
N ASN A 310 -7.03 -9.31 18.58
CA ASN A 310 -6.01 -9.44 17.55
C ASN A 310 -4.67 -9.89 18.13
N THR A 311 -4.37 -11.18 17.95
CA THR A 311 -3.14 -11.80 18.46
C THR A 311 -1.86 -11.24 17.81
N GLU A 312 -1.96 -10.63 16.62
CA GLU A 312 -0.81 -9.98 15.95
C GLU A 312 -0.32 -8.73 16.72
N TYR A 313 -1.20 -8.10 17.51
CA TYR A 313 -0.83 -6.99 18.38
C TYR A 313 -0.59 -7.42 19.82
N ILE A 314 -1.38 -8.38 20.32
CA ILE A 314 -1.33 -8.81 21.72
C ILE A 314 0.00 -9.50 22.06
N ALA A 315 0.41 -10.49 21.26
CA ALA A 315 1.60 -11.28 21.58
C ALA A 315 2.90 -10.44 21.56
N PRO A 316 3.16 -9.59 20.54
CA PRO A 316 4.30 -8.68 20.56
C PRO A 316 4.29 -7.70 21.74
N ALA A 317 3.15 -7.07 22.04
CA ALA A 317 3.05 -6.12 23.15
C ALA A 317 3.34 -6.79 24.49
N MET A 318 2.76 -7.97 24.76
CA MET A 318 3.04 -8.74 25.98
C MET A 318 4.50 -9.19 26.06
N SER A 319 5.10 -9.60 24.94
CA SER A 319 6.53 -9.96 24.86
C SER A 319 7.40 -8.76 25.24
N THR A 320 7.15 -7.61 24.63
CA THR A 320 7.90 -6.37 24.91
C THR A 320 7.81 -5.96 26.38
N ILE A 321 6.63 -6.09 27.01
CA ILE A 321 6.50 -5.86 28.46
C ILE A 321 7.41 -6.81 29.25
N GLY A 322 7.44 -8.08 28.88
CA GLY A 322 8.32 -9.06 29.51
C GLY A 322 9.80 -8.74 29.36
N ASP A 323 10.22 -8.34 28.16
CA ASP A 323 11.60 -7.94 27.87
C ASP A 323 11.99 -6.68 28.68
N CYS A 324 11.12 -5.66 28.73
CA CYS A 324 11.34 -4.48 29.53
C CYS A 324 11.49 -4.79 31.04
N TYR A 325 10.66 -5.67 31.58
CA TYR A 325 10.79 -6.08 32.98
C TYR A 325 12.11 -6.83 33.25
N TYR A 326 12.60 -7.61 32.28
CA TYR A 326 13.90 -8.25 32.42
C TYR A 326 15.03 -7.23 32.52
N GLU A 327 15.05 -6.25 31.63
CA GLU A 327 16.05 -5.17 31.63
C GLU A 327 15.98 -4.27 32.88
N LEU A 328 14.79 -4.12 33.46
CA LEU A 328 14.59 -3.47 34.76
C LEU A 328 14.94 -4.37 35.98
N GLY A 329 15.42 -5.59 35.74
CA GLY A 329 15.79 -6.54 36.82
C GLY A 329 14.61 -7.23 37.51
N GLN A 330 13.39 -7.07 37.00
CA GLN A 330 12.14 -7.59 37.62
C GLN A 330 11.79 -8.97 37.02
N LYS A 331 12.61 -9.97 37.32
CA LYS A 331 12.56 -11.30 36.69
C LYS A 331 11.23 -12.05 36.88
N GLU A 332 10.58 -11.90 38.05
CA GLU A 332 9.27 -12.51 38.30
C GLU A 332 8.19 -11.99 37.36
N GLU A 333 8.17 -10.68 37.11
CA GLU A 333 7.24 -10.08 36.17
C GLU A 333 7.57 -10.48 34.73
N THR A 334 8.85 -10.56 34.35
CA THR A 334 9.29 -11.10 33.05
C THR A 334 8.64 -12.44 32.76
N PHE A 335 8.84 -13.40 33.66
CA PHE A 335 8.32 -14.78 33.45
C PHE A 335 6.78 -14.82 33.49
N ARG A 336 6.14 -13.96 34.29
CA ARG A 336 4.68 -13.84 34.32
C ARG A 336 4.14 -13.35 32.96
N TRP A 337 4.77 -12.35 32.36
CA TRP A 337 4.35 -11.82 31.07
C TRP A 337 4.62 -12.80 29.93
N TYR A 338 5.76 -13.48 29.93
CA TYR A 338 6.03 -14.53 28.95
C TYR A 338 5.03 -15.69 29.04
N GLU A 339 4.64 -16.10 30.24
CA GLU A 339 3.61 -17.13 30.40
C GLU A 339 2.24 -16.68 29.90
N LYS A 340 1.90 -15.37 30.07
CA LYS A 340 0.69 -14.80 29.46
C LYS A 340 0.78 -14.81 27.93
N THR A 341 1.91 -14.38 27.36
CA THR A 341 2.13 -14.39 25.90
C THR A 341 1.95 -15.80 25.32
N LEU A 342 2.56 -16.80 25.94
CA LEU A 342 2.47 -18.21 25.49
C LEU A 342 1.07 -18.84 25.71
N LYS A 343 0.21 -18.25 26.55
CA LYS A 343 -1.21 -18.65 26.64
C LYS A 343 -2.01 -18.11 25.45
N VAL A 344 -1.67 -16.92 24.95
CA VAL A 344 -2.31 -16.30 23.78
C VAL A 344 -1.78 -16.91 22.49
N ASN A 345 -0.46 -17.04 22.38
CA ASN A 345 0.22 -17.66 21.24
C ASN A 345 1.28 -18.64 21.72
N PRO A 346 0.97 -19.95 21.80
CA PRO A 346 1.90 -20.98 22.32
C PRO A 346 3.17 -21.16 21.48
N GLU A 347 3.14 -20.78 20.22
CA GLU A 347 4.27 -20.87 19.28
C GLU A 347 4.92 -19.52 18.99
N TYR A 348 4.76 -18.50 19.85
CA TYR A 348 5.42 -17.21 19.66
C TYR A 348 6.92 -17.33 19.89
N LEU A 349 7.66 -17.50 18.81
CA LEU A 349 9.09 -17.86 18.81
C LEU A 349 9.98 -16.90 19.61
N PRO A 350 9.80 -15.54 19.52
CA PRO A 350 10.62 -14.64 20.32
C PRO A 350 10.55 -14.92 21.82
N VAL A 351 9.34 -15.16 22.35
CA VAL A 351 9.17 -15.47 23.78
C VAL A 351 9.67 -16.86 24.13
N LEU A 352 9.46 -17.87 23.27
CA LEU A 352 10.01 -19.21 23.48
C LEU A 352 11.54 -19.15 23.60
N ASN A 353 12.20 -18.39 22.74
CA ASN A 353 13.64 -18.19 22.79
C ASN A 353 14.08 -17.42 24.04
N ASN A 354 13.53 -16.21 24.25
CA ASN A 354 13.96 -15.34 25.35
C ASN A 354 13.70 -15.98 26.73
N TYR A 355 12.54 -16.63 26.89
CA TYR A 355 12.23 -17.34 28.12
C TYR A 355 13.19 -18.51 28.37
N ALA A 356 13.49 -19.31 27.33
CA ALA A 356 14.45 -20.40 27.40
C ALA A 356 15.86 -19.89 27.77
N TYR A 357 16.30 -18.81 27.11
CA TYR A 357 17.57 -18.16 27.38
C TYR A 357 17.68 -17.67 28.83
N TYR A 358 16.68 -16.91 29.31
CA TYR A 358 16.71 -16.39 30.69
C TYR A 358 16.64 -17.49 31.76
N LEU A 359 15.90 -18.58 31.50
CA LEU A 359 15.93 -19.74 32.36
C LEU A 359 17.32 -20.39 32.37
N SER A 360 18.04 -20.39 31.26
CA SER A 360 19.40 -20.93 31.17
C SER A 360 20.41 -20.10 31.95
N ILE A 361 20.32 -18.77 31.86
CA ILE A 361 21.14 -17.81 32.64
C ILE A 361 20.93 -18.04 34.15
N GLU A 362 19.70 -18.26 34.58
CA GLU A 362 19.38 -18.56 35.99
C GLU A 362 19.72 -20.00 36.38
N LYS A 363 20.17 -20.83 35.43
CA LYS A 363 20.39 -22.28 35.60
C LYS A 363 19.18 -23.00 36.21
N LYS A 364 17.97 -22.51 35.93
CA LYS A 364 16.70 -23.03 36.43
C LYS A 364 15.92 -23.71 35.33
N LYS A 365 15.23 -24.79 35.64
CA LYS A 365 14.31 -25.51 34.73
C LYS A 365 14.91 -25.78 33.35
N LEU A 366 16.20 -26.14 33.24
CA LEU A 366 16.91 -26.32 31.97
C LEU A 366 16.20 -27.30 31.01
N LYS A 367 15.55 -28.36 31.55
CA LYS A 367 14.75 -29.27 30.71
C LYS A 367 13.52 -28.58 30.07
N LYS A 368 12.88 -27.62 30.78
CA LYS A 368 11.80 -26.77 30.19
C LYS A 368 12.41 -25.86 29.13
N ALA A 369 13.53 -25.22 29.42
CA ALA A 369 14.24 -24.34 28.49
C ALA A 369 14.62 -25.09 27.20
N LYS A 370 15.21 -26.30 27.29
CA LYS A 370 15.52 -27.15 26.12
C LYS A 370 14.30 -27.43 25.27
N LYS A 371 13.14 -27.78 25.87
CA LYS A 371 11.89 -28.02 25.10
C LYS A 371 11.40 -26.79 24.38
N MET A 372 11.45 -25.61 25.00
CA MET A 372 11.00 -24.37 24.39
C MET A 372 11.92 -23.95 23.25
N SER A 373 13.24 -23.99 23.46
CA SER A 373 14.20 -23.63 22.43
C SER A 373 14.27 -24.67 21.29
N ALA A 374 13.92 -25.93 21.52
CA ALA A 374 13.79 -26.93 20.45
C ALA A 374 12.68 -26.52 19.42
N VAL A 375 11.58 -25.95 19.88
CA VAL A 375 10.52 -25.45 18.97
C VAL A 375 11.06 -24.33 18.08
N THR A 376 11.91 -23.44 18.61
CA THR A 376 12.42 -22.31 17.82
C THR A 376 13.33 -22.77 16.68
N ILE A 377 14.23 -23.74 16.93
CA ILE A 377 15.11 -24.29 15.89
C ILE A 377 14.39 -25.23 14.92
N GLU A 378 13.26 -25.83 15.32
CA GLU A 378 12.40 -26.61 14.41
C GLU A 378 11.71 -25.70 13.39
N LYS A 379 11.22 -24.53 13.82
CA LYS A 379 10.51 -23.56 12.96
C LYS A 379 11.47 -22.70 12.13
N GLU A 380 12.59 -22.28 12.71
CA GLU A 380 13.61 -21.47 12.07
C GLU A 380 15.00 -22.09 12.26
N PRO A 381 15.34 -23.16 11.52
CA PRO A 381 16.55 -23.94 11.73
C PRO A 381 17.86 -23.18 11.46
N ASP A 382 17.80 -22.11 10.69
CA ASP A 382 18.97 -21.32 10.27
C ASP A 382 19.10 -20.01 11.06
N ASN A 383 18.25 -19.76 12.06
CA ASN A 383 18.32 -18.55 12.87
C ASN A 383 19.47 -18.66 13.90
N PRO A 384 20.55 -17.85 13.77
CA PRO A 384 21.73 -17.98 14.62
C PRO A 384 21.45 -17.69 16.09
N THR A 385 20.49 -16.83 16.43
CA THR A 385 20.10 -16.52 17.81
C THR A 385 19.39 -17.72 18.46
N TYR A 386 18.55 -18.41 17.71
CA TYR A 386 17.86 -19.61 18.23
C TYR A 386 18.81 -20.79 18.35
N LEU A 387 19.73 -20.95 17.41
CA LEU A 387 20.78 -21.95 17.46
C LEU A 387 21.74 -21.73 18.65
N ASP A 388 22.08 -20.48 18.96
CA ASP A 388 22.87 -20.08 20.11
C ASP A 388 22.17 -20.47 21.42
N THR A 389 20.94 -20.05 21.61
CA THR A 389 20.15 -20.33 22.81
C THR A 389 20.02 -21.85 23.03
N TYR A 390 19.73 -22.59 21.97
CA TYR A 390 19.61 -24.06 22.09
C TYR A 390 20.95 -24.71 22.39
N GLY A 391 22.01 -24.33 21.69
CA GLY A 391 23.38 -24.82 21.93
C GLY A 391 23.88 -24.49 23.33
N TRP A 392 23.61 -23.28 23.83
CA TRP A 392 23.97 -22.90 25.19
C TRP A 392 23.26 -23.74 26.26
N ILE A 393 21.95 -23.98 26.07
CA ILE A 393 21.18 -24.86 26.97
C ILE A 393 21.73 -26.30 26.96
N LEU A 394 22.11 -26.84 25.80
CA LEU A 394 22.74 -28.15 25.68
C LEU A 394 24.05 -28.20 26.46
N HIS A 395 24.90 -27.16 26.32
CA HIS A 395 26.14 -27.03 27.09
C HIS A 395 25.89 -27.09 28.61
N LEU A 396 24.92 -26.30 29.08
CA LEU A 396 24.55 -26.27 30.49
C LEU A 396 23.98 -27.61 31.00
N LEU A 397 23.52 -28.48 30.13
CA LEU A 397 23.07 -29.83 30.41
C LEU A 397 24.19 -30.87 30.28
N GLY A 398 25.41 -30.46 29.86
CA GLY A 398 26.55 -31.33 29.62
C GLY A 398 26.53 -32.06 28.26
N GLU A 399 25.69 -31.63 27.35
CA GLU A 399 25.51 -32.19 25.99
C GLU A 399 26.43 -31.47 24.98
N ASP A 400 27.72 -31.25 25.30
CA ASP A 400 28.65 -30.37 24.57
C ASP A 400 28.89 -30.78 23.12
N LYS A 401 28.89 -32.06 22.80
CA LYS A 401 29.07 -32.55 21.41
C LYS A 401 27.91 -32.12 20.52
N GLU A 402 26.68 -32.19 21.02
CA GLU A 402 25.48 -31.72 20.29
C GLU A 402 25.48 -30.19 20.20
N ALA A 403 25.78 -29.50 21.31
CA ALA A 403 25.91 -28.04 21.35
C ALA A 403 26.87 -27.53 20.27
N LYS A 404 28.05 -28.15 20.13
CA LYS A 404 29.04 -27.79 19.09
C LYS A 404 28.45 -27.85 17.68
N THR A 405 27.56 -28.79 17.39
CA THR A 405 26.93 -28.92 16.07
C THR A 405 26.03 -27.72 15.79
N HIS A 406 25.24 -27.27 16.76
CA HIS A 406 24.39 -26.10 16.63
C HIS A 406 25.18 -24.81 16.52
N PHE A 407 26.25 -24.63 17.28
CA PHE A 407 27.14 -23.48 17.14
C PHE A 407 27.85 -23.45 15.79
N LYS A 408 28.31 -24.57 15.26
CA LYS A 408 28.86 -24.63 13.89
C LYS A 408 27.82 -24.18 12.85
N HIS A 409 26.57 -24.58 13.03
CA HIS A 409 25.49 -24.15 12.16
C HIS A 409 25.25 -22.64 12.30
N ALA A 410 25.15 -22.10 13.50
CA ALA A 410 25.03 -20.66 13.74
C ALA A 410 26.13 -19.85 13.05
N MET A 411 27.39 -20.35 13.05
CA MET A 411 28.52 -19.71 12.38
C MET A 411 28.32 -19.56 10.86
N LEU A 412 27.58 -20.45 10.22
CA LEU A 412 27.27 -20.38 8.78
C LEU A 412 26.23 -19.32 8.45
N TYR A 413 25.32 -19.00 9.38
CA TYR A 413 24.17 -18.12 9.19
C TYR A 413 24.27 -16.79 9.94
N GLY A 414 25.48 -16.29 10.14
CA GLY A 414 25.71 -14.94 10.70
C GLY A 414 26.07 -14.91 12.18
N GLY A 415 26.15 -16.04 12.88
CA GLY A 415 26.57 -16.11 14.28
C GLY A 415 27.96 -15.53 14.55
N LYS A 416 28.81 -15.41 13.53
CA LYS A 416 30.14 -14.77 13.60
C LYS A 416 30.08 -13.27 13.92
N GLU A 417 28.93 -12.63 13.65
CA GLU A 417 28.76 -11.20 13.87
C GLU A 417 28.29 -10.86 15.29
N ASN A 418 27.91 -11.87 16.07
CA ASN A 418 27.40 -11.71 17.44
C ASN A 418 28.44 -12.17 18.48
N SER A 419 28.85 -11.24 19.34
CA SER A 419 29.85 -11.49 20.40
C SER A 419 29.41 -12.57 21.39
N ASP A 420 28.11 -12.65 21.72
CA ASP A 420 27.62 -13.63 22.70
C ASP A 420 27.64 -15.05 22.13
N VAL A 421 27.24 -15.21 20.85
CA VAL A 421 27.32 -16.50 20.13
C VAL A 421 28.77 -17.00 20.06
N LEU A 422 29.71 -16.11 19.74
CA LEU A 422 31.13 -16.42 19.73
C LEU A 422 31.65 -16.85 21.13
N HIS A 423 31.22 -16.12 22.17
CA HIS A 423 31.59 -16.43 23.56
C HIS A 423 31.04 -17.78 23.98
N HIS A 424 29.76 -18.03 23.80
CA HIS A 424 29.14 -19.32 24.15
C HIS A 424 29.80 -20.47 23.39
N TYR A 425 30.12 -20.28 22.09
CA TYR A 425 30.82 -21.31 21.34
C TYR A 425 32.23 -21.60 21.89
N SER A 426 32.94 -20.54 22.32
CA SER A 426 34.27 -20.73 22.96
C SER A 426 34.18 -21.59 24.21
N GLU A 427 33.18 -21.39 25.06
CA GLU A 427 32.97 -22.19 26.29
C GLU A 427 32.67 -23.64 25.95
N VAL A 428 31.84 -23.94 24.95
CA VAL A 428 31.57 -25.31 24.48
C VAL A 428 32.84 -25.99 23.97
N LEU A 429 33.66 -25.31 23.18
CA LEU A 429 34.93 -25.84 22.67
C LEU A 429 35.89 -26.13 23.80
N ARG A 430 35.96 -25.28 24.81
CA ARG A 430 36.79 -25.45 25.99
C ARG A 430 36.36 -26.68 26.79
N ALA A 431 35.05 -26.88 26.97
CA ALA A 431 34.52 -28.08 27.63
C ALA A 431 34.86 -29.39 26.88
N LEU A 432 35.02 -29.29 25.55
CA LEU A 432 35.44 -30.43 24.71
C LEU A 432 36.96 -30.59 24.61
N GLY A 433 37.77 -29.74 25.28
CA GLY A 433 39.22 -29.78 25.24
C GLY A 433 39.86 -29.20 23.98
N GLU A 434 39.10 -28.50 23.15
CA GLU A 434 39.58 -27.84 21.91
C GLU A 434 40.08 -26.43 22.22
N ASN A 435 41.08 -26.31 23.06
CA ASN A 435 41.51 -25.06 23.69
C ASN A 435 41.98 -24.01 22.70
N ASP A 436 42.78 -24.35 21.68
CA ASP A 436 43.28 -23.37 20.68
C ASP A 436 42.13 -22.72 19.92
N LEU A 437 41.11 -23.50 19.58
CA LEU A 437 39.92 -23.00 18.86
C LEU A 437 39.00 -22.21 19.80
N ALA A 438 38.89 -22.61 21.08
CA ALA A 438 38.18 -21.87 22.10
C ALA A 438 38.78 -20.46 22.30
N ASP A 439 40.11 -20.38 22.42
CA ASP A 439 40.82 -19.10 22.56
C ASP A 439 40.60 -18.21 21.33
N TYR A 440 40.68 -18.77 20.13
CA TYR A 440 40.40 -18.04 18.89
C TYR A 440 39.00 -17.40 18.90
N TYR A 441 37.94 -18.15 19.22
CA TYR A 441 36.60 -17.61 19.24
C TYR A 441 36.35 -16.64 20.40
N LYS A 442 37.02 -16.84 21.53
CA LYS A 442 36.99 -15.88 22.65
C LYS A 442 37.60 -14.54 22.25
N ASP A 443 38.80 -14.56 21.64
CA ASP A 443 39.44 -13.31 21.15
C ASP A 443 38.58 -12.59 20.09
N LEU A 444 37.88 -13.36 19.26
CA LEU A 444 36.97 -12.81 18.27
C LEU A 444 35.75 -12.17 18.93
N ALA A 445 35.19 -12.77 19.98
CA ALA A 445 34.10 -12.20 20.76
C ALA A 445 34.51 -10.88 21.45
N GLU A 446 35.71 -10.83 22.03
CA GLU A 446 36.23 -9.63 22.70
C GLU A 446 36.44 -8.44 21.72
N LYS A 447 36.82 -8.72 20.46
CA LYS A 447 37.00 -7.70 19.42
C LYS A 447 35.68 -7.12 18.90
N LYS A 448 34.55 -7.81 19.13
CA LYS A 448 33.21 -7.40 18.67
C LYS A 448 32.36 -6.78 19.78
N ARG A 449 32.83 -6.75 21.01
CA ARG A 449 32.25 -6.01 22.13
C ARG A 449 32.64 -4.54 22.09
#